data_e207a032781acd6632823d39523b46a8
#
_entry.id   e207a032781acd6632823d39523b46a8
#
_cell.length_a   1.000
_cell.length_b   1.000
_cell.length_c   1.000
_cell.angle_alpha   90.00
_cell.angle_beta   90.00
_cell.angle_gamma   90.00
#
_symmetry.space_group_name_H-M   'P 1'
#
loop_
_entity.id
_entity.type
_entity.pdbx_description
1 polymer ?
#
loop_
_entity_poly.entity_id
_entity_poly.type
_entity_poly.pdbx_seq_one_letter_code
_entity_poly.pdbx_strand_id
1 'polypeptide(L)'
;MKNILKALRSPVKKKIITFFHENPYSVDSVRGISTWLNIDPKVVKKVLEELVKDGILIAHRGRTTTGYAYTQDKEILEYIETCLTSKHEKRDSD
;
A
#
# COMPACT_ATOMS: atom_id res chain seq x y z
N MET A 1 7.47 0.45 12.70
CA MET A 1 8.22 0.55 11.44
C MET A 1 8.69 -0.79 10.87
N LYS A 2 8.91 -1.76 11.74
CA LYS A 2 9.30 -3.11 11.28
C LYS A 2 8.32 -3.70 10.29
N ASN A 3 7.03 -3.50 10.54
CA ASN A 3 5.99 -4.08 9.66
C ASN A 3 5.99 -3.44 8.28
N ILE A 4 6.37 -2.18 8.19
CA ILE A 4 6.43 -1.51 6.91
C ILE A 4 7.53 -2.10 6.04
N LEU A 5 8.71 -2.29 6.62
CA LEU A 5 9.82 -2.87 5.89
C LEU A 5 9.49 -4.29 5.44
N LYS A 6 8.87 -5.06 6.33
CA LYS A 6 8.46 -6.41 5.99
C LYS A 6 7.43 -6.42 4.86
N ALA A 7 6.47 -5.49 4.91
CA ALA A 7 5.46 -5.39 3.86
C ALA A 7 6.10 -5.09 2.51
N LEU A 8 7.11 -4.23 2.48
CA LEU A 8 7.74 -3.86 1.23
C LEU A 8 8.56 -4.99 0.60
N ARG A 9 8.80 -6.06 1.35
CA ARG A 9 9.47 -7.24 0.81
C ARG A 9 8.53 -8.16 0.04
N SER A 10 7.24 -8.06 0.30
CA SER A 10 6.24 -8.85 -0.42
C SER A 10 5.94 -8.18 -1.75
N PRO A 11 6.08 -8.89 -2.89
CA PRO A 11 5.79 -8.27 -4.20
C PRO A 11 4.40 -7.69 -4.32
N VAL A 12 3.39 -8.40 -3.81
CA VAL A 12 2.01 -7.93 -3.89
C VAL A 12 1.80 -6.71 -3.00
N LYS A 13 2.27 -6.78 -1.77
CA LYS A 13 2.12 -5.65 -0.84
C LYS A 13 2.86 -4.43 -1.35
N LYS A 14 4.07 -4.62 -1.88
CA LYS A 14 4.83 -3.52 -2.42
C LYS A 14 4.10 -2.86 -3.57
N LYS A 15 3.50 -3.67 -4.44
CA LYS A 15 2.75 -3.16 -5.58
C LYS A 15 1.58 -2.28 -5.13
N ILE A 16 0.86 -2.74 -4.11
CA ILE A 16 -0.28 -2.00 -3.58
C ILE A 16 0.18 -0.73 -2.86
N ILE A 17 1.24 -0.83 -2.05
CA ILE A 17 1.78 0.35 -1.38
C ILE A 17 2.25 1.38 -2.39
N THR A 18 2.94 0.95 -3.43
CA THR A 18 3.42 1.84 -4.48
C THR A 18 2.25 2.55 -5.17
N PHE A 19 1.17 1.82 -5.44
CA PHE A 19 -0.02 2.41 -6.01
C PHE A 19 -0.55 3.57 -5.15
N PHE A 20 -0.67 3.34 -3.85
CA PHE A 20 -1.15 4.38 -2.94
C PHE A 20 -0.13 5.51 -2.78
N HIS A 21 1.14 5.18 -2.80
CA HIS A 21 2.18 6.19 -2.68
C HIS A 21 2.15 7.16 -3.87
N GLU A 22 1.83 6.64 -5.03
CA GLU A 22 1.70 7.46 -6.24
C GLU A 22 0.36 8.18 -6.34
N ASN A 23 -0.62 7.70 -5.58
CA ASN A 23 -1.97 8.27 -5.58
C ASN A 23 -2.43 8.49 -4.13
N PRO A 24 -1.76 9.40 -3.40
CA PRO A 24 -1.91 9.47 -1.94
C PRO A 24 -3.27 9.90 -1.45
N TYR A 25 -4.11 10.46 -2.31
CA TYR A 25 -5.44 10.90 -1.91
C TYR A 25 -6.55 10.03 -2.47
N SER A 26 -6.19 8.93 -3.11
CA SER A 26 -7.16 7.99 -3.64
C SER A 26 -7.84 7.20 -2.54
N VAL A 27 -9.11 6.88 -2.76
CA VAL A 27 -9.86 5.93 -1.93
C VAL A 27 -10.39 4.87 -2.87
N ASP A 28 -9.97 3.63 -2.68
CA ASP A 28 -10.29 2.56 -3.61
C ASP A 28 -10.82 1.33 -2.91
N SER A 29 -11.69 0.60 -3.61
CA SER A 29 -12.23 -0.66 -3.13
C SER A 29 -11.34 -1.83 -3.54
N VAL A 30 -11.63 -3.01 -2.97
CA VAL A 30 -10.94 -4.24 -3.37
C VAL A 30 -11.06 -4.44 -4.88
N ARG A 31 -12.28 -4.28 -5.40
CA ARG A 31 -12.53 -4.47 -6.83
C ARG A 31 -11.74 -3.50 -7.69
N GLY A 32 -11.71 -2.23 -7.28
CA GLY A 32 -10.99 -1.21 -8.02
C GLY A 32 -9.49 -1.52 -8.10
N ILE A 33 -8.90 -1.84 -6.97
CA ILE A 33 -7.46 -2.14 -6.92
C ILE A 33 -7.15 -3.44 -7.67
N SER A 34 -8.00 -4.44 -7.50
CA SER A 34 -7.85 -5.70 -8.22
C SER A 34 -7.82 -5.48 -9.72
N THR A 35 -8.72 -4.64 -10.21
CA THR A 35 -8.79 -4.33 -11.64
C THR A 35 -7.56 -3.52 -12.09
N TRP A 36 -7.19 -2.50 -11.33
CA TRP A 36 -6.05 -1.66 -11.64
C TRP A 36 -4.74 -2.45 -11.73
N LEU A 37 -4.51 -3.32 -10.75
CA LEU A 37 -3.23 -4.02 -10.65
C LEU A 37 -3.26 -5.42 -11.24
N ASN A 38 -4.43 -5.85 -11.71
CA ASN A 38 -4.61 -7.17 -12.29
C ASN A 38 -4.19 -8.27 -11.32
N ILE A 39 -4.70 -8.20 -10.11
CA ILE A 39 -4.43 -9.17 -9.05
C ILE A 39 -5.77 -9.73 -8.57
N ASP A 40 -5.79 -11.02 -8.25
CA ASP A 40 -6.98 -11.70 -7.74
C ASP A 40 -7.59 -10.92 -6.56
N PRO A 41 -8.90 -10.61 -6.61
CA PRO A 41 -9.54 -9.83 -5.52
C PRO A 41 -9.42 -10.47 -4.16
N LYS A 42 -9.36 -11.79 -4.07
CA LYS A 42 -9.19 -12.46 -2.78
C LYS A 42 -7.84 -12.14 -2.16
N VAL A 43 -6.81 -12.11 -3.01
CA VAL A 43 -5.46 -11.75 -2.57
C VAL A 43 -5.43 -10.28 -2.19
N VAL A 44 -6.04 -9.42 -3.02
CA VAL A 44 -6.08 -7.98 -2.74
C VAL A 44 -6.75 -7.71 -1.41
N LYS A 45 -7.90 -8.33 -1.16
CA LYS A 45 -8.63 -8.11 0.10
C LYS A 45 -7.76 -8.47 1.29
N LYS A 46 -7.13 -9.63 1.24
CA LYS A 46 -6.28 -10.09 2.34
C LYS A 46 -5.14 -9.10 2.59
N VAL A 47 -4.49 -8.67 1.53
CA VAL A 47 -3.36 -7.75 1.65
C VAL A 47 -3.80 -6.39 2.16
N LEU A 48 -4.92 -5.87 1.66
CA LEU A 48 -5.43 -4.57 2.12
C LEU A 48 -5.73 -4.60 3.61
N GLU A 49 -6.34 -5.68 4.10
CA GLU A 49 -6.64 -5.78 5.53
C GLU A 49 -5.36 -5.89 6.35
N GLU A 50 -4.36 -6.57 5.85
CA GLU A 50 -3.07 -6.64 6.53
C GLU A 50 -2.41 -5.27 6.60
N LEU A 51 -2.48 -4.50 5.52
CA LEU A 51 -1.91 -3.16 5.51
C LEU A 51 -2.65 -2.19 6.43
N VAL A 52 -3.95 -2.41 6.61
CA VAL A 52 -4.72 -1.64 7.61
C VAL A 52 -4.19 -1.95 9.01
N LYS A 53 -3.96 -3.21 9.30
CA LYS A 53 -3.41 -3.61 10.59
C LYS A 53 -2.05 -2.99 10.84
N ASP A 54 -1.26 -2.85 9.79
CA ASP A 54 0.08 -2.29 9.88
C ASP A 54 0.09 -0.76 9.93
N GLY A 55 -1.08 -0.13 9.82
CA GLY A 55 -1.16 1.32 9.88
C GLY A 55 -0.80 2.04 8.60
N ILE A 56 -0.60 1.29 7.51
CA ILE A 56 -0.25 1.86 6.21
C ILE A 56 -1.50 2.35 5.49
N LEU A 57 -2.61 1.63 5.66
CA LEU A 57 -3.88 2.01 5.05
C LEU A 57 -4.93 2.24 6.12
N ILE A 58 -5.96 2.99 5.75
CA ILE A 58 -7.13 3.25 6.59
C ILE A 58 -8.34 2.69 5.88
N ALA A 59 -9.14 1.89 6.58
CA ALA A 59 -10.34 1.33 6.00
C ALA A 59 -11.54 2.20 6.35
N HIS A 60 -12.30 2.59 5.34
CA HIS A 60 -13.55 3.31 5.49
C HIS A 60 -14.68 2.34 5.15
N ARG A 61 -15.27 1.76 6.21
CA ARG A 61 -16.25 0.71 6.02
C ARG A 61 -17.63 1.29 5.81
N GLY A 62 -18.14 1.13 4.59
CA GLY A 62 -19.46 1.57 4.23
C GLY A 62 -20.46 0.44 4.37
N ARG A 63 -21.70 0.71 3.94
CA ARG A 63 -22.78 -0.26 4.00
C ARG A 63 -22.55 -1.49 3.13
N THR A 64 -22.14 -1.23 1.90
CA THR A 64 -22.00 -2.30 0.90
C THR A 64 -20.57 -2.50 0.46
N THR A 65 -19.72 -1.53 0.70
CA THR A 65 -18.34 -1.57 0.19
C THR A 65 -17.42 -0.92 1.20
N THR A 66 -16.20 -1.43 1.30
CA THR A 66 -15.14 -0.81 2.09
C THR A 66 -14.19 -0.10 1.15
N GLY A 67 -13.88 1.17 1.46
CA GLY A 67 -12.88 1.92 0.74
C GLY A 67 -11.59 1.94 1.54
N TYR A 68 -10.47 1.88 0.85
CA TYR A 68 -9.15 1.91 1.47
C TYR A 68 -8.40 3.15 1.04
N ALA A 69 -7.80 3.83 2.00
CA ALA A 69 -7.07 5.07 1.75
C ALA A 69 -5.68 4.98 2.36
N TYR A 70 -4.77 5.74 1.80
CA TYR A 70 -3.40 5.79 2.29
C TYR A 70 -3.34 6.55 3.61
N THR A 71 -2.44 6.15 4.49
CA THR A 71 -2.20 6.90 5.72
C THR A 71 -1.74 8.31 5.37
N GLN A 72 -2.04 9.26 6.27
CA GLN A 72 -1.55 10.63 6.12
C GLN A 72 -0.52 10.94 7.21
N ASP A 73 -0.08 9.93 7.93
CA ASP A 73 0.96 10.08 8.95
C ASP A 73 2.29 10.38 8.27
N LYS A 74 2.83 11.55 8.54
CA LYS A 74 4.06 12.01 7.90
C LYS A 74 5.24 11.09 8.12
N GLU A 75 5.38 10.57 9.32
CA GLU A 75 6.51 9.70 9.62
C GLU A 75 6.46 8.43 8.80
N ILE A 76 5.28 7.85 8.67
CA ILE A 76 5.10 6.64 7.89
C ILE A 76 5.38 6.91 6.42
N LEU A 77 4.82 8.02 5.91
CA LEU A 77 4.99 8.39 4.51
C LEU A 77 6.47 8.62 4.18
N GLU A 78 7.18 9.30 5.04
CA GLU A 78 8.60 9.57 4.83
C GLU A 78 9.42 8.30 4.88
N TYR A 79 9.07 7.39 5.78
CA TYR A 79 9.76 6.13 5.88
C TYR A 79 9.59 5.29 4.60
N ILE A 80 8.34 5.24 4.10
CA ILE A 80 8.06 4.51 2.87
C ILE A 80 8.79 5.14 1.70
N GLU A 81 8.75 6.47 1.61
CA GLU A 81 9.44 7.19 0.55
C GLU A 81 10.94 6.87 0.56
N THR A 82 11.53 6.89 1.74
CA THR A 82 12.95 6.59 1.89
C THR A 82 13.26 5.17 1.44
N CYS A 83 12.42 4.21 1.82
CA CYS A 83 12.63 2.82 1.43
C CYS A 83 12.56 2.63 -0.07
N LEU A 84 11.58 3.25 -0.71
CA LEU A 84 11.41 3.12 -2.15
C LEU A 84 12.52 3.82 -2.91
N THR A 85 12.86 5.03 -2.49
CA THR A 85 13.89 5.83 -3.14
C THR A 85 15.28 5.23 -2.94
N SER A 86 15.56 4.80 -1.73
CA SER A 86 16.84 4.20 -1.40
C SER A 86 17.14 2.98 -2.27
N LYS A 87 16.13 2.16 -2.46
CA LYS A 87 16.27 0.99 -3.30
C LYS A 87 16.57 1.38 -4.74
N HIS A 88 15.93 2.43 -5.21
CA HIS A 88 16.15 2.92 -6.57
C HIS A 88 17.55 3.49 -6.72
N GLU A 89 17.97 4.30 -5.78
CA GLU A 89 19.30 4.90 -5.78
C GLU A 89 20.40 3.85 -5.77
N LYS A 90 20.19 2.81 -4.97
CA LYS A 90 21.17 1.75 -4.87
C LYS A 90 21.40 1.09 -6.21
N ARG A 91 20.35 0.88 -6.98
CA ARG A 91 20.47 0.31 -8.31
C ARG A 91 21.20 1.24 -9.26
N ASP A 92 20.91 2.51 -9.14
CA ASP A 92 21.50 3.51 -10.03
C ASP A 92 23.00 3.68 -9.81
N SER A 93 23.45 3.45 -8.59
CA SER A 93 24.86 3.62 -8.29
C SER A 93 25.69 2.43 -8.76
N ASP A 94 25.03 1.39 -9.18
CA ASP A 94 25.72 0.25 -9.76
C ASP A 94 26.05 0.50 -11.20
#